data_ffe04ec0fc7216f3480a4c0006907791
#
_entry.id   ffe04ec0fc7216f3480a4c0006907791
#
_cell.length_a   1.000
_cell.length_b   1.000
_cell.length_c   1.000
_cell.angle_alpha   90.00
_cell.angle_beta   90.00
_cell.angle_gamma   90.00
#
_symmetry.space_group_name_H-M   'P 1'
#
loop_
_entity.id
_entity.type
_entity.pdbx_description
1 polymer ?
#
loop_
_entity_poly.entity_id
_entity_poly.type
_entity_poly.pdbx_seq_one_letter_code
_entity_poly.pdbx_strand_id
1 'polypeptide(L)'
;MNTQRRYILENIENCRDLGGYPSKYGCTKFGRFFRGGTVDRPTENDIKTLRELNVTTVIDLRGDFEFNNQPNGMERLTDNAIH
;
A
#
# COMPACT_ATOMS: atom_id res chain seq x y z
N MET A 1 19.68 6.72 2.40
CA MET A 1 18.59 5.83 2.86
C MET A 1 17.30 6.63 3.00
N ASN A 2 16.21 6.16 2.45
CA ASN A 2 14.91 6.82 2.59
C ASN A 2 14.25 6.38 3.90
N THR A 3 13.98 7.34 4.78
CA THR A 3 13.32 7.09 6.07
C THR A 3 11.93 7.72 6.14
N GLN A 4 11.39 8.11 4.99
CA GLN A 4 10.05 8.69 4.91
C GLN A 4 9.00 7.61 5.22
N ARG A 5 8.08 7.90 6.12
CA ARG A 5 6.99 6.98 6.46
C ARG A 5 5.70 7.32 5.74
N ARG A 6 5.35 8.61 5.66
CA ARG A 6 4.07 9.02 5.12
C ARG A 6 4.20 9.41 3.66
N TYR A 7 3.31 8.87 2.84
CA TYR A 7 3.22 9.21 1.43
C TYR A 7 1.84 9.76 1.14
N ILE A 8 1.79 10.95 0.54
CA ILE A 8 0.53 11.60 0.19
C ILE A 8 0.13 11.15 -1.21
N LEU A 9 -0.91 10.34 -1.28
CA LEU A 9 -1.49 9.86 -2.54
C LEU A 9 -2.80 10.59 -2.79
N GLU A 10 -3.29 10.53 -4.04
CA GLU A 10 -4.49 11.25 -4.43
C GLU A 10 -5.77 10.57 -3.98
N ASN A 11 -5.86 9.26 -4.16
CA ASN A 11 -7.05 8.48 -3.84
C ASN A 11 -6.80 7.30 -2.90
N ILE A 12 -5.66 7.25 -2.27
CA ILE A 12 -5.37 6.27 -1.22
C ILE A 12 -5.00 7.04 0.03
N GLU A 13 -5.89 7.04 1.01
CA GLU A 13 -5.70 7.80 2.22
C GLU A 13 -4.70 7.13 3.15
N ASN A 14 -3.94 7.95 3.85
CA ASN A 14 -3.12 7.51 4.98
C ASN A 14 -2.10 6.44 4.61
N CYS A 15 -1.49 6.54 3.42
CA CYS A 15 -0.45 5.61 3.00
C CYS A 15 0.82 5.81 3.80
N ARG A 16 1.34 4.73 4.40
CA ARG A 16 2.51 4.79 5.27
C ARG A 16 3.42 3.62 5.06
N ASP A 17 4.72 3.89 5.14
CA ASP A 17 5.75 2.87 5.28
C ASP A 17 5.74 2.37 6.73
N LEU A 18 5.78 1.07 6.94
CA LEU A 18 5.83 0.45 8.26
C LEU A 18 7.26 0.28 8.79
N GLY A 19 8.21 0.99 8.20
CA GLY A 19 9.59 0.97 8.63
C GLY A 19 9.87 1.81 9.85
N GLY A 20 10.97 1.52 10.53
CA GLY A 20 11.47 2.32 11.64
C GLY A 20 10.78 2.08 12.98
N TYR A 21 9.94 1.06 13.11
CA TYR A 21 9.32 0.72 14.39
C TYR A 21 10.21 -0.24 15.18
N PRO A 22 10.41 0.00 16.48
CA PRO A 22 11.24 -0.89 17.29
C PRO A 22 10.59 -2.25 17.47
N SER A 23 11.42 -3.28 17.50
CA SER A 23 11.00 -4.64 17.76
C SER A 23 12.00 -5.32 18.67
N LYS A 24 11.70 -6.56 19.07
CA LYS A 24 12.61 -7.36 19.89
C LYS A 24 14.00 -7.54 19.24
N TYR A 25 14.04 -7.56 17.92
CA TYR A 25 15.26 -7.85 17.15
C TYR A 25 15.84 -6.64 16.42
N GLY A 26 15.40 -5.43 16.78
CA GLY A 26 15.84 -4.21 16.12
C GLY A 26 14.66 -3.37 15.67
N CYS A 27 14.79 -2.73 14.52
CA CYS A 27 13.70 -1.92 13.94
C CYS A 27 13.22 -2.53 12.63
N THR A 28 11.94 -2.34 12.32
CA THR A 28 11.40 -2.74 11.02
C THR A 28 12.08 -1.96 9.90
N LYS A 29 12.25 -2.57 8.74
CA LYS A 29 12.93 -1.95 7.61
C LYS A 29 11.98 -1.07 6.80
N PHE A 30 12.49 0.06 6.33
CA PHE A 30 11.77 0.89 5.37
C PHE A 30 11.74 0.21 3.99
N GLY A 31 10.72 0.54 3.19
CA GLY A 31 10.61 0.05 1.83
C GLY A 31 10.15 -1.39 1.69
N ARG A 32 9.67 -2.01 2.77
CA ARG A 32 9.24 -3.42 2.76
C ARG A 32 7.74 -3.58 2.83
N PHE A 33 7.10 -2.91 3.78
CA PHE A 33 5.67 -3.02 4.00
C PHE A 33 5.06 -1.63 4.08
N PHE A 34 3.93 -1.46 3.41
CA PHE A 34 3.16 -0.23 3.41
C PHE A 34 1.72 -0.55 3.81
N ARG A 35 1.04 0.39 4.43
CA ARG A 35 -0.39 0.29 4.66
C ARG A 35 -1.07 1.56 4.19
N GLY A 36 -2.33 1.47 3.86
CA GLY A 36 -3.10 2.61 3.43
C GLY A 36 -4.59 2.33 3.56
N GLY A 37 -5.39 3.30 3.18
CA GLY A 37 -6.83 3.15 3.12
C GLY A 37 -7.28 2.30 1.95
N THR A 38 -8.56 2.42 1.61
CA THR A 38 -9.16 1.65 0.52
C THR A 38 -8.47 1.94 -0.82
N VAL A 39 -8.19 0.89 -1.58
CA VAL A 39 -7.45 0.97 -2.85
C VAL A 39 -8.33 0.64 -4.05
N ASP A 40 -9.58 1.04 -4.02
CA ASP A 40 -10.55 0.73 -5.08
C ASP A 40 -10.39 1.62 -6.32
N ARG A 41 -9.92 2.86 -6.16
CA ARG A 41 -9.81 3.83 -7.26
C ARG A 41 -8.48 4.60 -7.25
N PRO A 42 -7.34 3.91 -7.37
CA PRO A 42 -6.06 4.63 -7.43
C PRO A 42 -5.97 5.44 -8.73
N THR A 43 -5.37 6.63 -8.62
CA THR A 43 -5.11 7.46 -9.81
C THR A 43 -3.86 6.96 -10.54
N GLU A 44 -3.62 7.48 -11.74
CA GLU A 44 -2.38 7.22 -12.48
C GLU A 44 -1.16 7.62 -11.66
N ASN A 45 -1.23 8.76 -10.98
CA ASN A 45 -0.13 9.23 -10.13
C ASN A 45 0.09 8.32 -8.93
N ASP A 46 -0.98 7.79 -8.35
CA ASP A 46 -0.89 6.83 -7.25
C ASP A 46 -0.17 5.56 -7.70
N ILE A 47 -0.54 5.03 -8.87
CA ILE A 47 0.10 3.85 -9.44
C ILE A 47 1.58 4.11 -9.70
N LYS A 48 1.90 5.27 -10.26
CA LYS A 48 3.29 5.65 -10.52
C LYS A 48 4.11 5.69 -9.23
N THR A 49 3.57 6.32 -8.19
CA THR A 49 4.25 6.43 -6.89
C THR A 49 4.50 5.04 -6.30
N LEU A 50 3.50 4.17 -6.32
CA LEU A 50 3.64 2.82 -5.79
C LEU A 50 4.64 1.97 -6.57
N ARG A 51 4.73 2.16 -7.89
CA ARG A 51 5.77 1.50 -8.70
C ARG A 51 7.16 1.98 -8.32
N GLU A 52 7.32 3.27 -8.10
CA GLU A 52 8.60 3.83 -7.66
C GLU A 52 9.01 3.31 -6.29
N LEU A 53 8.05 2.97 -5.44
CA LEU A 53 8.29 2.35 -4.14
C LEU A 53 8.48 0.83 -4.23
N ASN A 54 8.45 0.27 -5.43
CA ASN A 54 8.61 -1.17 -5.68
C ASN A 54 7.54 -2.04 -5.00
N VAL A 55 6.31 -1.55 -4.94
CA VAL A 55 5.19 -2.35 -4.44
C VAL A 55 4.82 -3.40 -5.49
N THR A 56 4.91 -4.66 -5.12
CA THR A 56 4.66 -5.80 -6.04
C THR A 56 3.48 -6.67 -5.61
N THR A 57 3.04 -6.54 -4.38
CA THR A 57 1.95 -7.37 -3.84
C THR A 57 1.02 -6.49 -3.02
N VAL A 58 -0.27 -6.69 -3.19
CA VAL A 58 -1.30 -5.97 -2.44
C VAL A 58 -2.15 -6.99 -1.69
N ILE A 59 -2.32 -6.76 -0.39
CA ILE A 59 -3.19 -7.60 0.45
C ILE A 59 -4.37 -6.74 0.88
N ASP A 60 -5.56 -7.15 0.48
CA ASP A 60 -6.80 -6.46 0.82
C ASP A 60 -7.45 -7.18 2.01
N LEU A 61 -7.48 -6.50 3.15
CA LEU A 61 -7.98 -7.07 4.39
C LEU A 61 -9.44 -6.70 4.69
N ARG A 62 -10.13 -6.08 3.73
CA ARG A 62 -11.54 -5.70 3.89
C ARG A 62 -12.43 -6.94 3.94
N GLY A 63 -13.61 -6.79 4.55
CA GLY A 63 -14.62 -7.84 4.54
C GLY A 63 -15.15 -8.11 3.11
N ASP A 64 -15.77 -9.27 2.91
CA ASP A 64 -16.28 -9.68 1.60
C ASP A 64 -17.29 -8.70 1.03
N PHE A 65 -18.16 -8.15 1.87
CA PHE A 65 -19.15 -7.18 1.43
C PHE A 65 -18.50 -5.92 0.83
N GLU A 66 -17.52 -5.35 1.52
CA GLU A 66 -16.82 -4.17 1.03
C GLU A 66 -16.05 -4.48 -0.25
N PHE A 67 -15.37 -5.60 -0.30
CA PHE A 67 -14.60 -6.02 -1.46
C PHE A 67 -15.47 -6.21 -2.69
N ASN A 68 -16.64 -6.85 -2.53
CA ASN A 68 -17.53 -7.11 -3.66
C ASN A 68 -18.18 -5.84 -4.19
N ASN A 69 -18.44 -4.84 -3.34
CA ASN A 69 -19.01 -3.57 -3.76
C ASN A 69 -17.96 -2.59 -4.30
N GLN A 70 -16.76 -2.66 -3.77
CA GLN A 70 -15.65 -1.80 -4.20
C GLN A 70 -14.39 -2.65 -4.37
N PRO A 71 -14.28 -3.40 -5.47
CA PRO A 71 -13.12 -4.27 -5.70
C PRO A 71 -11.81 -3.50 -5.71
N ASN A 72 -10.72 -4.22 -5.46
CA ASN A 72 -9.38 -3.64 -5.44
C ASN A 72 -9.01 -3.11 -6.83
N GLY A 73 -8.59 -1.84 -6.90
CA GLY A 73 -8.21 -1.18 -8.14
C GLY A 73 -6.72 -1.29 -8.48
N MET A 74 -5.97 -2.16 -7.82
CA MET A 74 -4.53 -2.27 -7.99
C MET A 74 -4.09 -3.17 -9.14
N GLU A 75 -5.01 -3.67 -9.94
CA GLU A 75 -4.69 -4.54 -11.08
C GLU A 75 -3.77 -3.89 -12.11
N ARG A 76 -3.80 -2.54 -12.19
CA ARG A 76 -2.88 -1.80 -13.07
C ARG A 76 -1.45 -1.76 -12.53
N LEU A 77 -1.26 -2.03 -11.25
CA LEU A 77 0.04 -2.03 -10.61
C LEU A 77 0.65 -3.44 -10.58
N THR A 78 -0.14 -4.43 -10.23
CA THR A 78 0.35 -5.79 -10.00
C THR A 78 -0.76 -6.82 -10.19
N ASP A 79 -0.37 -8.04 -10.61
CA ASP A 79 -1.27 -9.18 -10.67
C ASP A 79 -1.37 -9.90 -9.30
N ASN A 80 -0.62 -9.46 -8.31
CA ASN A 80 -0.53 -10.10 -7.00
C ASN A 80 -1.40 -9.38 -5.95
N ALA A 81 -2.65 -9.10 -6.30
CA ALA A 81 -3.62 -8.55 -5.35
C ALA A 81 -4.38 -9.73 -4.71
N ILE A 82 -4.32 -9.82 -3.39
CA ILE A 82 -4.88 -10.91 -2.58
C ILE A 82 -5.98 -10.34 -1.69
N HIS A 83 -7.09 -11.05 -1.64
CA HIS A 83 -8.19 -10.71 -0.73
C HIS A 83 -8.39 -11.81 0.29
#